data_11080fb914870acc246da540f258a761
#
_entry.id   11080fb914870acc246da540f258a761
#
_cell.length_a   1.000
_cell.length_b   1.000
_cell.length_c   1.000
_cell.angle_alpha   90.00
_cell.angle_beta   90.00
_cell.angle_gamma   90.00
#
_symmetry.space_group_name_H-M   'P 1'
#
loop_
_entity.id
_entity.type
_entity.pdbx_description
1 polymer ?
#
loop_
_entity_poly.entity_id
_entity_poly.type
_entity_poly.pdbx_seq_one_letter_code
_entity_poly.pdbx_strand_id
1 'polypeptide(L)'
;MKKTILQIAKYYYPVEGGIETVTKYMAEGLTAFNNYVVCFSQDGITRMDNVNGVKVYRIAPSIKISSQDIAFSYYYYLKKIIYEVQPDIILLHCPNPFLYPIISKLSPPEAKFVLLWHSDILGKGALYHLVSHFEKRILEKADLIMATSPNYIHPSSPIYAYRHKTKVIPNGIIKSDFQWKLGDETTVEDIRRMYNHKKIIFFIGRHATYKGINYLIEAEKYIKSDCIILIGGRGPETEKLKKSTKSERIKFVGRIPNEYLKCYYYASDIFAFTSCTKQEAFGIALAEAMYCGSVPVTFTIEGSGVNWVSINGQTGEEVPLGDVKAYAAAIDKLIKKKELYYKYASAGKERIVDMFTSERANNEAERVLLGFFPEKTSGKKSNKRNIV
;
A
#
# COMPACT_ATOMS: atom_id res chain seq x y z
N MET A 1 8.25 4.56 30.52
CA MET A 1 9.08 4.00 29.41
C MET A 1 8.20 3.87 28.18
N LYS A 2 8.73 4.14 26.98
CA LYS A 2 8.02 3.87 25.73
C LYS A 2 7.71 2.39 25.61
N LYS A 3 6.52 2.07 25.11
CA LYS A 3 6.13 0.72 24.76
C LYS A 3 6.87 0.25 23.51
N THR A 4 7.03 -1.07 23.35
CA THR A 4 7.82 -1.67 22.29
C THR A 4 6.91 -2.37 21.28
N ILE A 5 7.10 -2.07 19.98
CA ILE A 5 6.43 -2.76 18.87
C ILE A 5 7.44 -3.61 18.11
N LEU A 6 7.11 -4.89 17.90
CA LEU A 6 7.79 -5.77 16.97
C LEU A 6 6.92 -5.92 15.72
N GLN A 7 7.31 -5.25 14.63
CA GLN A 7 6.65 -5.37 13.34
C GLN A 7 7.20 -6.59 12.60
N ILE A 8 6.32 -7.45 12.11
CA ILE A 8 6.68 -8.63 11.33
C ILE A 8 6.16 -8.46 9.92
N ALA A 9 7.06 -8.31 8.96
CA ALA A 9 6.76 -8.07 7.56
C ALA A 9 7.44 -9.11 6.66
N LYS A 10 7.02 -9.15 5.40
CA LYS A 10 7.67 -10.02 4.43
C LYS A 10 9.07 -9.49 4.09
N TYR A 11 9.15 -8.23 3.71
CA TYR A 11 10.40 -7.53 3.42
C TYR A 11 10.39 -6.13 4.04
N TYR A 12 11.56 -5.51 4.04
CA TYR A 12 11.78 -4.15 4.48
C TYR A 12 12.78 -3.44 3.56
N TYR A 13 12.84 -2.10 3.63
CA TYR A 13 13.81 -1.30 2.89
C TYR A 13 15.22 -1.98 2.89
N PRO A 14 15.98 -2.01 1.76
CA PRO A 14 15.75 -1.27 0.51
C PRO A 14 14.83 -1.97 -0.52
N VAL A 15 14.07 -2.99 -0.11
CA VAL A 15 13.08 -3.63 -1.00
C VAL A 15 11.95 -2.65 -1.25
N GLU A 16 11.59 -2.49 -2.53
CA GLU A 16 10.55 -1.57 -2.95
C GLU A 16 9.24 -2.31 -3.21
N GLY A 17 8.14 -1.72 -2.75
CA GLY A 17 6.78 -2.20 -2.92
C GLY A 17 5.82 -1.49 -1.98
N GLY A 18 4.51 -1.58 -2.25
CA GLY A 18 3.52 -0.86 -1.46
C GLY A 18 3.52 -1.29 0.01
N ILE A 19 3.62 -2.58 0.31
CA ILE A 19 3.66 -3.09 1.69
C ILE A 19 4.96 -2.69 2.37
N GLU A 20 6.07 -2.77 1.66
CA GLU A 20 7.40 -2.41 2.14
C GLU A 20 7.49 -0.91 2.49
N THR A 21 6.89 -0.05 1.66
CA THR A 21 6.77 1.39 1.92
C THR A 21 5.95 1.65 3.19
N VAL A 22 4.80 0.95 3.34
CA VAL A 22 3.98 1.08 4.55
C VAL A 22 4.74 0.60 5.79
N THR A 23 5.40 -0.57 5.70
CA THR A 23 6.20 -1.10 6.81
C THR A 23 7.28 -0.09 7.22
N LYS A 24 7.95 0.51 6.23
CA LYS A 24 9.01 1.50 6.47
C LYS A 24 8.49 2.74 7.19
N TYR A 25 7.49 3.43 6.63
CA TYR A 25 7.02 4.67 7.25
C TYR A 25 6.36 4.44 8.62
N MET A 26 5.74 3.27 8.84
CA MET A 26 5.21 2.94 10.16
C MET A 26 6.33 2.66 11.17
N ALA A 27 7.35 1.89 10.80
CA ALA A 27 8.46 1.59 11.69
C ALA A 27 9.27 2.86 12.06
N GLU A 28 9.42 3.79 11.11
CA GLU A 28 10.13 5.05 11.33
C GLU A 28 9.25 6.12 12.00
N GLY A 29 7.94 6.07 11.79
CA GLY A 29 7.02 7.14 12.16
C GLY A 29 6.12 6.89 13.38
N LEU A 30 6.02 5.66 13.92
CA LEU A 30 5.33 5.39 15.19
C LEU A 30 6.21 5.82 16.36
N THR A 31 6.39 7.14 16.52
CA THR A 31 7.40 7.72 17.41
C THR A 31 7.10 7.58 18.90
N ALA A 32 5.86 7.30 19.27
CA ALA A 32 5.47 7.00 20.65
C ALA A 32 6.01 5.65 21.15
N PHE A 33 6.52 4.82 20.24
CA PHE A 33 6.96 3.46 20.51
C PHE A 33 8.46 3.26 20.21
N ASN A 34 9.05 2.22 20.82
CA ASN A 34 10.32 1.66 20.38
C ASN A 34 10.04 0.63 19.28
N ASN A 35 10.48 0.91 18.06
CA ASN A 35 10.14 0.08 16.89
C ASN A 35 11.27 -0.89 16.54
N TYR A 36 10.89 -2.14 16.29
CA TYR A 36 11.73 -3.21 15.77
C TYR A 36 11.03 -3.85 14.58
N VAL A 37 11.81 -4.32 13.60
CA VAL A 37 11.27 -5.03 12.42
C VAL A 37 11.91 -6.38 12.29
N VAL A 38 11.11 -7.41 11.96
CA VAL A 38 11.58 -8.73 11.52
C VAL A 38 11.07 -8.96 10.11
N CYS A 39 11.97 -9.33 9.19
CA CYS A 39 11.62 -9.61 7.80
C CYS A 39 12.52 -10.70 7.20
N PHE A 40 12.20 -11.14 5.98
CA PHE A 40 13.11 -12.01 5.23
C PHE A 40 14.28 -11.19 4.65
N SER A 41 15.45 -11.80 4.65
CA SER A 41 16.63 -11.34 3.92
C SER A 41 16.47 -11.60 2.42
N GLN A 42 16.99 -10.71 1.58
CA GLN A 42 17.00 -10.93 0.12
C GLN A 42 18.33 -11.47 -0.40
N ASP A 43 19.40 -11.28 0.34
CA ASP A 43 20.74 -11.76 -0.01
C ASP A 43 21.09 -13.10 0.62
N GLY A 44 20.13 -13.74 1.31
CA GLY A 44 20.32 -15.05 1.94
C GLY A 44 21.15 -15.03 3.22
N ILE A 45 21.42 -13.85 3.81
CA ILE A 45 22.21 -13.71 5.04
C ILE A 45 21.30 -13.32 6.19
N THR A 46 21.35 -14.10 7.29
CA THR A 46 20.68 -13.72 8.54
C THR A 46 21.53 -12.73 9.30
N ARG A 47 20.97 -11.52 9.55
CA ARG A 47 21.67 -10.43 10.25
C ARG A 47 20.71 -9.45 10.90
N MET A 48 21.25 -8.57 11.70
CA MET A 48 20.56 -7.40 12.25
C MET A 48 21.20 -6.14 11.67
N ASP A 49 20.36 -5.28 11.09
CA ASP A 49 20.75 -3.98 10.54
C ASP A 49 20.14 -2.86 11.39
N ASN A 50 20.71 -1.65 11.27
CA ASN A 50 20.06 -0.42 11.73
C ASN A 50 19.72 0.41 10.48
N VAL A 51 18.43 0.65 10.26
CA VAL A 51 17.95 1.43 9.12
C VAL A 51 17.16 2.63 9.64
N ASN A 52 17.70 3.83 9.46
CA ASN A 52 17.08 5.08 9.93
C ASN A 52 16.68 5.05 11.43
N GLY A 53 17.53 4.43 12.27
CA GLY A 53 17.28 4.28 13.70
C GLY A 53 16.42 3.08 14.11
N VAL A 54 15.84 2.37 13.15
CA VAL A 54 15.06 1.14 13.40
C VAL A 54 15.97 -0.08 13.34
N LYS A 55 15.92 -0.93 14.38
CA LYS A 55 16.60 -2.24 14.36
C LYS A 55 15.82 -3.23 13.54
N VAL A 56 16.45 -3.79 12.49
CA VAL A 56 15.83 -4.68 11.51
C VAL A 56 16.52 -6.04 11.55
N TYR A 57 15.82 -7.07 12.00
CA TYR A 57 16.26 -8.44 11.96
C TYR A 57 15.87 -9.08 10.62
N ARG A 58 16.85 -9.42 9.81
CA ARG A 58 16.67 -10.09 8.52
C ARG A 58 16.97 -11.56 8.66
N ILE A 59 16.01 -12.41 8.29
CA ILE A 59 16.15 -13.87 8.40
C ILE A 59 16.31 -14.44 6.99
N ALA A 60 17.39 -15.18 6.76
CA ALA A 60 17.67 -15.84 5.50
C ALA A 60 16.56 -16.84 5.14
N PRO A 61 15.93 -16.76 3.96
CA PRO A 61 15.03 -17.81 3.49
C PRO A 61 15.82 -19.08 3.15
N SER A 62 15.21 -20.23 3.41
CA SER A 62 15.75 -21.54 3.03
C SER A 62 15.33 -21.93 1.62
N ILE A 63 14.09 -21.63 1.25
CA ILE A 63 13.49 -21.91 -0.05
C ILE A 63 12.46 -20.85 -0.41
N LYS A 64 12.11 -20.78 -1.70
CA LYS A 64 11.04 -19.93 -2.19
C LYS A 64 10.02 -20.75 -2.98
N ILE A 65 8.75 -20.72 -2.56
CA ILE A 65 7.65 -21.40 -3.23
C ILE A 65 6.70 -20.34 -3.78
N SER A 66 6.53 -20.31 -5.09
CA SER A 66 5.81 -19.23 -5.79
C SER A 66 6.43 -17.87 -5.45
N SER A 67 5.69 -16.99 -4.81
CA SER A 67 6.18 -15.69 -4.35
C SER A 67 6.41 -15.62 -2.84
N GLN A 68 6.33 -16.77 -2.13
CA GLN A 68 6.46 -16.87 -0.68
C GLN A 68 7.84 -17.41 -0.30
N ASP A 69 8.57 -16.65 0.52
CA ASP A 69 9.80 -17.14 1.16
C ASP A 69 9.46 -17.98 2.39
N ILE A 70 10.21 -19.06 2.59
CA ILE A 70 10.11 -19.97 3.71
C ILE A 70 11.50 -20.12 4.32
N ALA A 71 11.60 -19.93 5.63
CA ALA A 71 12.84 -20.16 6.39
C ALA A 71 12.58 -21.16 7.52
N PHE A 72 13.19 -22.32 7.46
CA PHE A 72 13.04 -23.35 8.51
C PHE A 72 13.55 -22.86 9.86
N SER A 73 14.54 -21.98 9.85
CA SER A 73 15.09 -21.33 11.05
C SER A 73 14.24 -20.18 11.61
N TYR A 74 13.16 -19.77 10.91
CA TYR A 74 12.38 -18.59 11.28
C TYR A 74 11.78 -18.69 12.68
N TYR A 75 11.27 -19.87 13.04
CA TYR A 75 10.73 -20.14 14.37
C TYR A 75 11.78 -19.88 15.47
N TYR A 76 12.98 -20.39 15.28
CA TYR A 76 14.07 -20.25 16.25
C TYR A 76 14.50 -18.78 16.41
N TYR A 77 14.74 -18.08 15.28
CA TYR A 77 15.15 -16.67 15.31
C TYR A 77 14.04 -15.78 15.87
N LEU A 78 12.80 -15.97 15.45
CA LEU A 78 11.68 -15.17 15.96
C LEU A 78 11.51 -15.36 17.47
N LYS A 79 11.63 -16.59 17.98
CA LYS A 79 11.56 -16.88 19.42
C LYS A 79 12.67 -16.14 20.19
N LYS A 80 13.90 -16.16 19.66
CA LYS A 80 15.05 -15.45 20.24
C LYS A 80 14.82 -13.93 20.25
N ILE A 81 14.34 -13.37 19.12
CA ILE A 81 14.07 -11.95 18.97
C ILE A 81 12.96 -11.51 19.94
N ILE A 82 11.86 -12.25 20.05
CA ILE A 82 10.78 -11.94 20.99
C ILE A 82 11.31 -11.93 22.44
N TYR A 83 12.16 -12.88 22.80
CA TYR A 83 12.77 -12.92 24.12
C TYR A 83 13.71 -11.74 24.37
N GLU A 84 14.49 -11.31 23.37
CA GLU A 84 15.40 -10.17 23.46
C GLU A 84 14.65 -8.83 23.51
N VAL A 85 13.65 -8.66 22.64
CA VAL A 85 12.94 -7.39 22.43
C VAL A 85 11.84 -7.16 23.47
N GLN A 86 11.24 -8.23 24.03
CA GLN A 86 10.12 -8.18 24.97
C GLN A 86 9.01 -7.24 24.48
N PRO A 87 8.40 -7.51 23.30
CA PRO A 87 7.45 -6.58 22.70
C PRO A 87 6.15 -6.48 23.51
N ASP A 88 5.66 -5.25 23.70
CA ASP A 88 4.31 -4.98 24.21
C ASP A 88 3.26 -5.19 23.11
N ILE A 89 3.65 -5.01 21.85
CA ILE A 89 2.80 -5.23 20.67
C ILE A 89 3.57 -6.04 19.62
N ILE A 90 2.91 -7.06 19.07
CA ILE A 90 3.33 -7.73 17.83
C ILE A 90 2.40 -7.27 16.72
N LEU A 91 2.93 -6.55 15.74
CA LEU A 91 2.24 -6.06 14.56
C LEU A 91 2.61 -6.89 13.33
N LEU A 92 1.68 -7.71 12.84
CA LEU A 92 1.89 -8.54 11.65
C LEU A 92 1.32 -7.87 10.40
N HIS A 93 2.17 -7.67 9.40
CA HIS A 93 1.76 -7.22 8.07
C HIS A 93 1.21 -8.40 7.24
N CYS A 94 -0.08 -8.38 6.95
CA CYS A 94 -0.78 -9.42 6.19
C CYS A 94 -0.99 -9.04 4.70
N PRO A 95 -0.87 -9.99 3.75
CA PRO A 95 -0.72 -11.43 3.99
C PRO A 95 0.72 -11.88 4.16
N ASN A 96 0.93 -12.79 5.09
CA ASN A 96 2.19 -13.53 5.24
C ASN A 96 1.92 -14.97 5.73
N PRO A 97 1.31 -15.81 4.87
CA PRO A 97 0.70 -17.07 5.29
C PRO A 97 1.68 -18.07 5.94
N PHE A 98 2.95 -18.08 5.53
CA PHE A 98 3.95 -18.93 6.15
C PHE A 98 4.15 -18.63 7.64
N LEU A 99 4.01 -17.36 8.02
CA LEU A 99 4.26 -16.92 9.40
C LEU A 99 3.05 -17.13 10.33
N TYR A 100 1.85 -17.35 9.81
CA TYR A 100 0.64 -17.47 10.61
C TYR A 100 0.73 -18.52 11.72
N PRO A 101 1.12 -19.80 11.42
CA PRO A 101 1.25 -20.80 12.46
C PRO A 101 2.38 -20.49 13.45
N ILE A 102 3.48 -19.91 12.98
CA ILE A 102 4.65 -19.57 13.80
C ILE A 102 4.28 -18.48 14.81
N ILE A 103 3.69 -17.37 14.32
CA ILE A 103 3.34 -16.21 15.16
C ILE A 103 2.21 -16.59 16.12
N SER A 104 1.21 -17.34 15.66
CA SER A 104 0.13 -17.82 16.52
C SER A 104 0.65 -18.57 17.75
N LYS A 105 1.75 -19.32 17.60
CA LYS A 105 2.38 -20.09 18.67
C LYS A 105 3.33 -19.25 19.54
N LEU A 106 4.06 -18.31 18.93
CA LEU A 106 5.13 -17.56 19.60
C LEU A 106 4.69 -16.24 20.22
N SER A 107 3.53 -15.68 19.86
CA SER A 107 3.06 -14.41 20.43
C SER A 107 2.82 -14.58 21.94
N PRO A 108 3.54 -13.81 22.80
CA PRO A 108 3.37 -13.86 24.25
C PRO A 108 1.95 -13.47 24.64
N PRO A 109 1.34 -14.08 25.68
CA PRO A 109 -0.01 -13.75 26.11
C PRO A 109 -0.18 -12.30 26.57
N GLU A 110 0.89 -11.72 27.11
CA GLU A 110 0.93 -10.34 27.62
C GLU A 110 1.07 -9.29 26.49
N ALA A 111 1.61 -9.68 25.35
CA ALA A 111 1.75 -8.80 24.20
C ALA A 111 0.44 -8.68 23.42
N LYS A 112 0.08 -7.47 23.00
CA LYS A 112 -1.07 -7.23 22.12
C LYS A 112 -0.74 -7.71 20.71
N PHE A 113 -1.62 -8.52 20.12
CA PHE A 113 -1.46 -9.03 18.77
C PHE A 113 -2.32 -8.24 17.78
N VAL A 114 -1.66 -7.53 16.87
CA VAL A 114 -2.29 -6.62 15.90
C VAL A 114 -2.00 -7.09 14.48
N LEU A 115 -3.02 -7.12 13.63
CA LEU A 115 -2.88 -7.41 12.21
C LEU A 115 -3.02 -6.11 11.40
N LEU A 116 -2.07 -5.81 10.51
CA LEU A 116 -2.23 -4.81 9.47
C LEU A 116 -2.57 -5.52 8.16
N TRP A 117 -3.81 -5.39 7.74
CA TRP A 117 -4.38 -6.14 6.62
C TRP A 117 -4.24 -5.36 5.32
N HIS A 118 -3.18 -5.62 4.56
CA HIS A 118 -2.92 -4.94 3.29
C HIS A 118 -3.74 -5.50 2.13
N SER A 119 -3.96 -6.81 2.09
CA SER A 119 -4.81 -7.46 1.08
C SER A 119 -5.17 -8.89 1.48
N ASP A 120 -6.21 -9.43 0.84
CA ASP A 120 -6.57 -10.83 0.97
C ASP A 120 -5.58 -11.72 0.22
N ILE A 121 -5.49 -12.99 0.66
CA ILE A 121 -4.79 -14.02 -0.11
C ILE A 121 -5.70 -14.43 -1.26
N LEU A 122 -5.28 -14.16 -2.49
CA LEU A 122 -6.00 -14.56 -3.68
C LEU A 122 -5.42 -15.85 -4.27
N GLY A 123 -6.30 -16.75 -4.66
CA GLY A 123 -5.99 -18.05 -5.23
C GLY A 123 -6.71 -19.14 -4.45
N LYS A 124 -7.89 -19.53 -4.93
CA LYS A 124 -8.74 -20.53 -4.27
C LYS A 124 -8.35 -21.97 -4.67
N GLY A 125 -7.04 -22.27 -4.77
CA GLY A 125 -6.57 -23.63 -5.00
C GLY A 125 -6.50 -24.45 -3.69
N ALA A 126 -6.20 -25.75 -3.79
CA ALA A 126 -6.10 -26.66 -2.63
C ALA A 126 -5.20 -26.13 -1.52
N LEU A 127 -4.13 -25.42 -1.88
CA LEU A 127 -3.21 -24.80 -0.92
C LEU A 127 -3.89 -23.70 -0.07
N TYR A 128 -4.89 -23.01 -0.60
CA TYR A 128 -5.62 -21.98 0.15
C TYR A 128 -6.42 -22.59 1.31
N HIS A 129 -6.99 -23.78 1.14
CA HIS A 129 -7.71 -24.45 2.23
C HIS A 129 -6.81 -24.72 3.46
N LEU A 130 -5.56 -25.05 3.23
CA LEU A 130 -4.60 -25.21 4.33
C LEU A 130 -4.27 -23.85 4.97
N VAL A 131 -4.02 -22.85 4.16
CA VAL A 131 -3.69 -21.49 4.63
C VAL A 131 -4.86 -20.84 5.34
N SER A 132 -6.08 -21.01 4.87
CA SER A 132 -7.30 -20.39 5.44
C SER A 132 -7.56 -20.82 6.88
N HIS A 133 -7.19 -22.04 7.25
CA HIS A 133 -7.29 -22.49 8.64
C HIS A 133 -6.38 -21.69 9.57
N PHE A 134 -5.14 -21.42 9.16
CA PHE A 134 -4.21 -20.60 9.95
C PHE A 134 -4.58 -19.12 9.88
N GLU A 135 -5.10 -18.63 8.74
CA GLU A 135 -5.63 -17.29 8.60
C GLU A 135 -6.77 -17.03 9.59
N LYS A 136 -7.73 -17.94 9.68
CA LYS A 136 -8.82 -17.87 10.66
C LYS A 136 -8.29 -17.80 12.09
N ARG A 137 -7.31 -18.64 12.43
CA ARG A 137 -6.71 -18.65 13.78
C ARG A 137 -6.05 -17.33 14.15
N ILE A 138 -5.30 -16.70 13.23
CA ILE A 138 -4.67 -15.41 13.53
C ILE A 138 -5.70 -14.29 13.62
N LEU A 139 -6.76 -14.35 12.79
CA LEU A 139 -7.88 -13.41 12.87
C LEU A 139 -8.63 -13.53 14.20
N GLU A 140 -8.86 -14.75 14.70
CA GLU A 140 -9.46 -14.99 16.02
C GLU A 140 -8.58 -14.48 17.15
N LYS A 141 -7.27 -14.75 17.09
CA LYS A 141 -6.30 -14.38 18.12
C LYS A 141 -6.04 -12.87 18.19
N ALA A 142 -6.17 -12.14 17.10
CA ALA A 142 -5.87 -10.71 17.06
C ALA A 142 -6.69 -9.89 18.05
N ASP A 143 -6.04 -9.00 18.81
CA ASP A 143 -6.69 -7.98 19.63
C ASP A 143 -7.28 -6.85 18.77
N LEU A 144 -6.64 -6.57 17.62
CA LEU A 144 -7.02 -5.51 16.69
C LEU A 144 -6.66 -5.92 15.26
N ILE A 145 -7.50 -5.53 14.31
CA ILE A 145 -7.22 -5.60 12.87
C ILE A 145 -7.24 -4.18 12.33
N MET A 146 -6.19 -3.78 11.62
CA MET A 146 -6.11 -2.51 10.91
C MET A 146 -6.37 -2.77 9.43
N ALA A 147 -7.46 -2.24 8.88
CA ALA A 147 -7.80 -2.31 7.46
C ALA A 147 -7.41 -1.01 6.75
N THR A 148 -6.98 -1.09 5.50
CA THR A 148 -6.48 0.07 4.74
C THR A 148 -7.58 1.00 4.24
N SER A 149 -8.84 0.54 4.20
CA SER A 149 -9.99 1.36 3.81
C SER A 149 -11.30 0.80 4.40
N PRO A 150 -12.36 1.62 4.53
CA PRO A 150 -13.68 1.13 4.94
C PRO A 150 -14.26 0.17 3.90
N ASN A 151 -14.04 0.41 2.61
CA ASN A 151 -14.52 -0.46 1.53
C ASN A 151 -13.93 -1.87 1.58
N TYR A 152 -12.73 -2.00 2.17
CA TYR A 152 -12.09 -3.31 2.30
C TYR A 152 -12.72 -4.19 3.39
N ILE A 153 -13.50 -3.59 4.32
CA ILE A 153 -14.30 -4.33 5.30
C ILE A 153 -15.61 -4.77 4.62
N HIS A 154 -15.48 -5.69 3.67
CA HIS A 154 -16.55 -6.14 2.77
C HIS A 154 -16.85 -7.63 2.98
N PRO A 155 -18.11 -8.10 2.82
CA PRO A 155 -18.46 -9.50 3.00
C PRO A 155 -17.61 -10.53 2.25
N SER A 156 -16.99 -10.13 1.14
CA SER A 156 -16.05 -10.98 0.40
C SER A 156 -14.65 -11.09 1.03
N SER A 157 -14.34 -10.31 2.08
CA SER A 157 -13.04 -10.34 2.77
C SER A 157 -13.14 -11.15 4.07
N PRO A 158 -12.10 -11.96 4.44
CA PRO A 158 -12.09 -12.72 5.69
C PRO A 158 -12.18 -11.84 6.94
N ILE A 159 -11.72 -10.58 6.89
CA ILE A 159 -11.79 -9.66 8.03
C ILE A 159 -13.21 -9.17 8.34
N TYR A 160 -14.18 -9.34 7.45
CA TYR A 160 -15.56 -8.89 7.66
C TYR A 160 -16.22 -9.53 8.87
N ALA A 161 -15.96 -10.82 9.11
CA ALA A 161 -16.46 -11.51 10.30
C ALA A 161 -15.91 -10.91 11.60
N TYR A 162 -14.78 -10.21 11.55
CA TYR A 162 -14.09 -9.61 12.68
C TYR A 162 -14.19 -8.07 12.70
N ARG A 163 -15.15 -7.48 11.99
CA ARG A 163 -15.36 -6.03 11.89
C ARG A 163 -15.53 -5.33 13.23
N HIS A 164 -16.00 -6.03 14.27
CA HIS A 164 -16.15 -5.51 15.63
C HIS A 164 -14.79 -5.12 16.27
N LYS A 165 -13.70 -5.73 15.87
CA LYS A 165 -12.33 -5.43 16.27
C LYS A 165 -11.46 -4.90 15.13
N THR A 166 -12.08 -4.43 14.04
CA THR A 166 -11.37 -3.84 12.89
C THR A 166 -11.48 -2.32 12.94
N LYS A 167 -10.35 -1.64 12.76
CA LYS A 167 -10.26 -0.18 12.61
C LYS A 167 -9.67 0.15 11.25
N VAL A 168 -10.15 1.23 10.65
CA VAL A 168 -9.59 1.72 9.39
C VAL A 168 -8.38 2.59 9.68
N ILE A 169 -7.22 2.17 9.22
CA ILE A 169 -5.98 2.94 9.21
C ILE A 169 -5.59 3.10 7.75
N PRO A 170 -5.89 4.22 7.10
CA PRO A 170 -5.57 4.44 5.70
C PRO A 170 -4.06 4.32 5.47
N ASN A 171 -3.67 3.74 4.35
CA ASN A 171 -2.30 3.90 3.90
C ASN A 171 -2.05 5.36 3.51
N GLY A 172 -0.79 5.78 3.54
CA GLY A 172 -0.37 7.13 3.19
C GLY A 172 0.84 7.15 2.27
N ILE A 173 0.99 8.24 1.56
CA ILE A 173 2.22 8.56 0.82
C ILE A 173 3.20 9.29 1.72
N ILE A 174 4.50 9.11 1.46
CA ILE A 174 5.55 9.94 2.07
C ILE A 174 5.64 11.23 1.25
N LYS A 175 5.03 12.32 1.75
CA LYS A 175 4.93 13.58 1.00
C LYS A 175 6.27 14.12 0.52
N SER A 176 7.32 14.01 1.34
CA SER A 176 8.67 14.50 1.00
C SER A 176 9.25 13.87 -0.27
N ASP A 177 8.83 12.63 -0.60
CA ASP A 177 9.31 11.91 -1.78
C ASP A 177 8.68 12.45 -3.07
N PHE A 178 7.46 13.02 -2.95
CA PHE A 178 6.68 13.53 -4.08
C PHE A 178 6.56 15.06 -4.11
N GLN A 179 7.07 15.75 -3.09
CA GLN A 179 7.07 17.21 -3.07
C GLN A 179 7.94 17.75 -4.20
N TRP A 180 7.43 18.78 -4.90
CA TRP A 180 8.16 19.49 -5.93
C TRP A 180 9.43 20.12 -5.34
N LYS A 181 10.56 19.92 -6.01
CA LYS A 181 11.86 20.46 -5.62
C LYS A 181 12.48 21.22 -6.77
N LEU A 182 13.41 22.14 -6.46
CA LEU A 182 14.20 22.86 -7.46
C LEU A 182 14.95 21.85 -8.35
N GLY A 183 14.82 22.01 -9.67
CA GLY A 183 15.39 21.12 -10.68
C GLY A 183 14.41 20.05 -11.23
N ASP A 184 13.27 19.79 -10.56
CA ASP A 184 12.27 18.87 -11.06
C ASP A 184 11.65 19.36 -12.38
N GLU A 185 11.54 20.70 -12.55
CA GLU A 185 11.03 21.33 -13.77
C GLU A 185 11.78 20.92 -15.02
N THR A 186 13.11 20.83 -14.93
CA THR A 186 13.96 20.40 -16.06
C THR A 186 13.65 18.96 -16.45
N THR A 187 13.60 18.05 -15.48
CA THR A 187 13.30 16.63 -15.72
C THR A 187 11.88 16.43 -16.27
N VAL A 188 10.89 17.16 -15.72
CA VAL A 188 9.51 17.10 -16.18
C VAL A 188 9.40 17.61 -17.63
N GLU A 189 10.08 18.71 -17.95
CA GLU A 189 10.10 19.29 -19.29
C GLU A 189 10.82 18.36 -20.28
N ASP A 190 11.90 17.72 -19.89
CA ASP A 190 12.60 16.72 -20.72
C ASP A 190 11.72 15.52 -21.02
N ILE A 191 10.97 15.01 -20.02
CA ILE A 191 9.96 13.95 -20.24
C ILE A 191 8.90 14.42 -21.25
N ARG A 192 8.35 15.62 -21.11
CA ARG A 192 7.34 16.16 -22.04
C ARG A 192 7.89 16.37 -23.44
N ARG A 193 9.09 16.89 -23.57
CA ARG A 193 9.79 17.11 -24.84
C ARG A 193 10.08 15.78 -25.57
N MET A 194 10.48 14.74 -24.84
CA MET A 194 10.72 13.40 -25.40
C MET A 194 9.49 12.86 -26.15
N TYR A 195 8.30 13.28 -25.75
CA TYR A 195 7.03 12.87 -26.37
C TYR A 195 6.33 14.02 -27.11
N ASN A 196 7.08 15.00 -27.61
CA ASN A 196 6.59 16.12 -28.40
C ASN A 196 5.44 16.90 -27.73
N HIS A 197 5.49 17.06 -26.41
CA HIS A 197 4.46 17.74 -25.60
C HIS A 197 3.02 17.21 -25.78
N LYS A 198 2.89 15.96 -26.26
CA LYS A 198 1.60 15.28 -26.27
C LYS A 198 1.04 15.10 -24.88
N LYS A 199 -0.27 14.92 -24.78
CA LYS A 199 -0.91 14.52 -23.52
C LYS A 199 -0.39 13.17 -23.07
N ILE A 200 0.10 13.07 -21.84
CA ILE A 200 0.70 11.85 -21.28
C ILE A 200 -0.34 11.14 -20.41
N ILE A 201 -0.63 9.90 -20.78
CA ILE A 201 -1.37 8.94 -19.97
C ILE A 201 -0.33 8.02 -19.34
N PHE A 202 -0.27 7.98 -18.02
CA PHE A 202 0.77 7.24 -17.31
C PHE A 202 0.19 6.10 -16.48
N PHE A 203 0.81 4.95 -16.54
CA PHE A 203 0.61 3.79 -15.67
C PHE A 203 1.95 3.42 -15.03
N ILE A 204 1.96 3.11 -13.75
CA ILE A 204 3.11 2.52 -13.05
C ILE A 204 2.68 1.39 -12.13
N GLY A 205 3.42 0.30 -12.15
CA GLY A 205 3.20 -0.83 -11.26
C GLY A 205 3.83 -2.13 -11.73
N ARG A 206 3.67 -3.16 -10.90
CA ARG A 206 4.08 -4.51 -11.28
C ARG A 206 3.19 -5.01 -12.43
N HIS A 207 3.80 -5.51 -13.51
CA HIS A 207 3.06 -6.10 -14.63
C HIS A 207 2.55 -7.50 -14.24
N ALA A 208 1.40 -7.53 -13.59
CA ALA A 208 0.69 -8.71 -13.12
C ALA A 208 -0.77 -8.64 -13.56
N THR A 209 -1.42 -9.77 -13.70
CA THR A 209 -2.78 -9.89 -14.26
C THR A 209 -3.79 -8.98 -13.56
N TYR A 210 -3.74 -8.89 -12.22
CA TYR A 210 -4.68 -8.07 -11.44
C TYR A 210 -4.54 -6.56 -11.68
N LYS A 211 -3.42 -6.10 -12.22
CA LYS A 211 -3.19 -4.70 -12.60
C LYS A 211 -3.88 -4.29 -13.89
N GLY A 212 -4.41 -5.25 -14.66
CA GLY A 212 -5.29 -4.98 -15.80
C GLY A 212 -4.70 -4.14 -16.92
N ILE A 213 -3.36 -4.16 -17.12
CA ILE A 213 -2.67 -3.35 -18.15
C ILE A 213 -3.20 -3.65 -19.56
N ASN A 214 -3.66 -4.88 -19.79
CA ASN A 214 -4.30 -5.28 -21.03
C ASN A 214 -5.54 -4.42 -21.36
N TYR A 215 -6.30 -3.98 -20.34
CA TYR A 215 -7.45 -3.08 -20.56
C TYR A 215 -7.00 -1.70 -21.05
N LEU A 216 -5.85 -1.18 -20.55
CA LEU A 216 -5.30 0.09 -21.06
C LEU A 216 -4.85 -0.04 -22.52
N ILE A 217 -4.16 -1.14 -22.85
CA ILE A 217 -3.71 -1.43 -24.22
C ILE A 217 -4.93 -1.55 -25.15
N GLU A 218 -6.02 -2.15 -24.68
CA GLU A 218 -7.23 -2.28 -25.49
C GLU A 218 -8.00 -0.96 -25.59
N ALA A 219 -8.09 -0.19 -24.50
CA ALA A 219 -8.73 1.13 -24.48
C ALA A 219 -8.08 2.13 -25.42
N GLU A 220 -6.76 2.02 -25.63
CA GLU A 220 -6.00 2.87 -26.55
C GLU A 220 -6.62 2.97 -27.93
N LYS A 221 -7.19 1.87 -28.45
CA LYS A 221 -7.84 1.81 -29.77
C LYS A 221 -9.06 2.74 -29.89
N TYR A 222 -9.65 3.13 -28.77
CA TYR A 222 -10.85 3.97 -28.71
C TYR A 222 -10.56 5.41 -28.29
N ILE A 223 -9.33 5.73 -27.83
CA ILE A 223 -8.91 7.07 -27.45
C ILE A 223 -8.74 7.91 -28.73
N LYS A 224 -9.50 9.00 -28.81
CA LYS A 224 -9.52 9.91 -29.97
C LYS A 224 -8.55 11.08 -29.84
N SER A 225 -8.18 11.44 -28.61
CA SER A 225 -7.25 12.55 -28.32
C SER A 225 -5.83 12.19 -28.74
N ASP A 226 -5.07 13.19 -29.18
CA ASP A 226 -3.64 13.03 -29.42
C ASP A 226 -2.91 12.91 -28.09
N CYS A 227 -2.40 11.72 -27.81
CA CYS A 227 -1.77 11.37 -26.56
C CYS A 227 -0.70 10.29 -26.74
N ILE A 228 0.11 10.13 -25.70
CA ILE A 228 1.05 9.02 -25.55
C ILE A 228 0.73 8.28 -24.24
N ILE A 229 0.87 6.96 -24.25
CA ILE A 229 0.65 6.12 -23.08
C ILE A 229 1.99 5.58 -22.62
N LEU A 230 2.38 5.92 -21.42
CA LEU A 230 3.62 5.45 -20.79
C LEU A 230 3.30 4.35 -19.77
N ILE A 231 3.85 3.16 -19.98
CA ILE A 231 3.67 2.01 -19.09
C ILE A 231 4.99 1.73 -18.38
N GLY A 232 5.04 2.15 -17.10
CA GLY A 232 6.17 1.96 -16.20
C GLY A 232 6.05 0.68 -15.38
N GLY A 233 7.21 0.15 -14.97
CA GLY A 233 7.32 -1.06 -14.16
C GLY A 233 7.74 -2.29 -14.96
N ARG A 234 7.72 -3.44 -14.26
CA ARG A 234 8.04 -4.77 -14.81
C ARG A 234 7.27 -5.84 -14.06
N GLY A 235 7.14 -7.02 -14.63
CA GLY A 235 6.53 -8.16 -13.98
C GLY A 235 6.37 -9.37 -14.90
N PRO A 236 5.72 -10.44 -14.43
CA PRO A 236 5.57 -11.68 -15.21
C PRO A 236 4.82 -11.52 -16.53
N GLU A 237 3.92 -10.52 -16.62
CA GLU A 237 3.13 -10.27 -17.84
C GLU A 237 3.85 -9.35 -18.86
N THR A 238 5.04 -8.80 -18.54
CA THR A 238 5.70 -7.76 -19.36
C THR A 238 5.85 -8.16 -20.82
N GLU A 239 6.42 -9.32 -21.09
CA GLU A 239 6.69 -9.74 -22.46
C GLU A 239 5.41 -10.07 -23.26
N LYS A 240 4.39 -10.62 -22.56
CA LYS A 240 3.07 -10.86 -23.17
C LYS A 240 2.38 -9.55 -23.55
N LEU A 241 2.41 -8.55 -22.65
CA LEU A 241 1.84 -7.22 -22.87
C LEU A 241 2.52 -6.50 -24.04
N LYS A 242 3.87 -6.52 -24.10
CA LYS A 242 4.62 -5.95 -25.22
C LYS A 242 4.24 -6.60 -26.55
N LYS A 243 4.17 -7.94 -26.59
CA LYS A 243 3.79 -8.68 -27.81
C LYS A 243 2.35 -8.36 -28.26
N SER A 244 1.44 -8.07 -27.37
CA SER A 244 0.06 -7.70 -27.68
C SER A 244 -0.10 -6.25 -28.13
N THR A 245 0.92 -5.40 -27.92
CA THR A 245 0.90 -3.97 -28.23
C THR A 245 1.39 -3.74 -29.67
N LYS A 246 0.52 -3.13 -30.50
CA LYS A 246 0.82 -2.80 -31.90
C LYS A 246 0.91 -1.28 -32.15
N SER A 247 0.44 -0.47 -31.20
CA SER A 247 0.35 0.97 -31.35
C SER A 247 1.66 1.66 -30.98
N GLU A 248 2.09 2.59 -31.79
CA GLU A 248 3.24 3.45 -31.50
C GLU A 248 2.98 4.46 -30.39
N ARG A 249 1.69 4.70 -30.03
CA ARG A 249 1.31 5.56 -28.92
C ARG A 249 1.58 4.94 -27.57
N ILE A 250 1.88 3.63 -27.48
CA ILE A 250 2.18 2.94 -26.21
C ILE A 250 3.70 2.73 -26.09
N LYS A 251 4.27 3.23 -25.01
CA LYS A 251 5.70 3.08 -24.69
C LYS A 251 5.88 2.39 -23.35
N PHE A 252 6.58 1.26 -23.34
CA PHE A 252 7.02 0.59 -22.11
C PHE A 252 8.33 1.22 -21.66
N VAL A 253 8.27 2.03 -20.60
CA VAL A 253 9.43 2.77 -20.07
C VAL A 253 10.26 1.97 -19.07
N GLY A 254 9.80 0.76 -18.73
CA GLY A 254 10.51 -0.13 -17.80
C GLY A 254 10.46 0.34 -16.35
N ARG A 255 11.44 -0.10 -15.54
CA ARG A 255 11.56 0.35 -14.16
C ARG A 255 12.01 1.80 -14.12
N ILE A 256 11.27 2.64 -13.44
CA ILE A 256 11.62 4.03 -13.19
C ILE A 256 12.30 4.10 -11.81
N PRO A 257 13.51 4.65 -11.70
CA PRO A 257 14.14 4.90 -10.41
C PRO A 257 13.29 5.83 -9.55
N ASN A 258 13.29 5.61 -8.23
CA ASN A 258 12.42 6.34 -7.31
C ASN A 258 12.65 7.86 -7.35
N GLU A 259 13.89 8.30 -7.55
CA GLU A 259 14.26 9.71 -7.67
C GLU A 259 13.58 10.42 -8.85
N TYR A 260 13.25 9.69 -9.93
CA TYR A 260 12.58 10.23 -11.13
C TYR A 260 11.07 9.97 -11.14
N LEU A 261 10.56 9.06 -10.30
CA LEU A 261 9.16 8.62 -10.36
C LEU A 261 8.18 9.79 -10.20
N LYS A 262 8.46 10.71 -9.27
CA LYS A 262 7.63 11.93 -9.09
C LYS A 262 7.56 12.77 -10.35
N CYS A 263 8.66 12.88 -11.12
CA CYS A 263 8.69 13.68 -12.35
C CYS A 263 7.80 13.07 -13.45
N TYR A 264 7.70 11.73 -13.52
CA TYR A 264 6.73 11.08 -14.40
C TYR A 264 5.29 11.36 -13.99
N TYR A 265 4.97 11.36 -12.68
CA TYR A 265 3.65 11.76 -12.21
C TYR A 265 3.33 13.22 -12.55
N TYR A 266 4.27 14.16 -12.31
CA TYR A 266 4.09 15.58 -12.66
C TYR A 266 4.04 15.85 -14.16
N ALA A 267 4.73 15.04 -14.97
CA ALA A 267 4.68 15.15 -16.41
C ALA A 267 3.36 14.62 -17.00
N SER A 268 2.68 13.70 -16.28
CA SER A 268 1.47 13.05 -16.78
C SER A 268 0.22 13.90 -16.56
N ASP A 269 -0.66 13.88 -17.56
CA ASP A 269 -1.98 14.48 -17.45
C ASP A 269 -2.98 13.51 -16.81
N ILE A 270 -2.97 12.26 -17.23
CA ILE A 270 -3.90 11.23 -16.79
C ILE A 270 -3.12 10.09 -16.13
N PHE A 271 -3.56 9.67 -14.97
CA PHE A 271 -3.08 8.45 -14.35
C PHE A 271 -4.02 7.30 -14.67
N ALA A 272 -3.57 6.39 -15.54
CA ALA A 272 -4.34 5.20 -15.90
C ALA A 272 -4.21 4.14 -14.81
N PHE A 273 -5.24 3.99 -13.98
CA PHE A 273 -5.26 3.02 -12.89
C PHE A 273 -6.21 1.87 -13.23
N THR A 274 -5.68 0.87 -13.93
CA THR A 274 -6.46 -0.24 -14.52
C THR A 274 -6.56 -1.49 -13.66
N SER A 275 -6.15 -1.43 -12.38
CA SER A 275 -6.32 -2.57 -11.47
C SER A 275 -7.78 -3.05 -11.50
N CYS A 276 -7.95 -4.38 -11.54
CA CYS A 276 -9.24 -5.02 -11.85
C CYS A 276 -9.72 -6.00 -10.79
N THR A 277 -9.03 -6.10 -9.67
CA THR A 277 -9.44 -6.95 -8.55
C THR A 277 -9.16 -6.27 -7.20
N LYS A 278 -9.84 -6.73 -6.15
CA LYS A 278 -9.64 -6.26 -4.77
C LYS A 278 -8.25 -6.58 -4.17
N GLN A 279 -7.35 -7.27 -4.91
CA GLN A 279 -5.92 -7.33 -4.54
C GLN A 279 -5.31 -5.93 -4.44
N GLU A 280 -5.85 -4.99 -5.20
CA GLU A 280 -5.55 -3.59 -5.04
C GLU A 280 -6.39 -3.02 -3.89
N ALA A 281 -5.91 -3.21 -2.69
CA ALA A 281 -6.68 -2.84 -1.50
C ALA A 281 -6.77 -1.33 -1.25
N PHE A 282 -5.82 -0.56 -1.75
CA PHE A 282 -5.76 0.89 -1.53
C PHE A 282 -5.35 1.68 -2.76
N GLY A 283 -4.25 1.29 -3.42
CA GLY A 283 -3.69 2.02 -4.56
C GLY A 283 -2.72 3.13 -4.15
N ILE A 284 -1.57 2.76 -3.56
CA ILE A 284 -0.54 3.76 -3.16
C ILE A 284 -0.11 4.59 -4.37
N ALA A 285 0.18 3.96 -5.53
CA ALA A 285 0.53 4.68 -6.75
C ALA A 285 -0.57 5.63 -7.24
N LEU A 286 -1.85 5.32 -6.97
CA LEU A 286 -2.98 6.20 -7.24
C LEU A 286 -2.89 7.47 -6.39
N ALA A 287 -2.64 7.31 -5.09
CA ALA A 287 -2.50 8.43 -4.17
C ALA A 287 -1.27 9.31 -4.52
N GLU A 288 -0.15 8.69 -4.91
CA GLU A 288 1.05 9.39 -5.37
C GLU A 288 0.77 10.24 -6.63
N ALA A 289 0.10 9.66 -7.63
CA ALA A 289 -0.29 10.36 -8.85
C ALA A 289 -1.23 11.54 -8.57
N MET A 290 -2.25 11.33 -7.74
CA MET A 290 -3.20 12.38 -7.34
C MET A 290 -2.50 13.52 -6.59
N TYR A 291 -1.55 13.22 -5.70
CA TYR A 291 -0.75 14.23 -5.01
C TYR A 291 0.06 15.09 -5.98
N CYS A 292 0.61 14.49 -7.03
CA CYS A 292 1.36 15.18 -8.08
C CYS A 292 0.45 15.89 -9.10
N GLY A 293 -0.88 15.80 -9.00
CA GLY A 293 -1.84 16.49 -9.87
C GLY A 293 -2.21 15.73 -11.14
N SER A 294 -1.78 14.49 -11.31
CA SER A 294 -2.24 13.61 -12.39
C SER A 294 -3.65 13.10 -12.07
N VAL A 295 -4.61 13.31 -12.98
CA VAL A 295 -6.01 12.95 -12.73
C VAL A 295 -6.26 11.48 -13.03
N PRO A 296 -6.78 10.69 -12.09
CA PRO A 296 -6.96 9.26 -12.30
C PRO A 296 -8.21 8.92 -13.11
N VAL A 297 -8.08 7.85 -13.90
CA VAL A 297 -9.20 7.08 -14.42
C VAL A 297 -9.09 5.67 -13.85
N THR A 298 -10.14 5.20 -13.17
CA THR A 298 -10.17 3.92 -12.46
C THR A 298 -11.32 3.04 -12.92
N PHE A 299 -11.24 1.74 -12.66
CA PHE A 299 -12.40 0.87 -12.71
C PHE A 299 -13.13 0.84 -11.37
N THR A 300 -14.44 0.56 -11.39
CA THR A 300 -15.20 0.17 -10.19
C THR A 300 -14.70 -1.20 -9.73
N ILE A 301 -14.17 -1.27 -8.51
CA ILE A 301 -13.67 -2.51 -7.93
C ILE A 301 -14.36 -2.74 -6.58
N GLU A 302 -15.33 -3.64 -6.57
CA GLU A 302 -16.08 -3.95 -5.36
C GLU A 302 -15.16 -4.48 -4.25
N GLY A 303 -15.30 -3.93 -3.04
CA GLY A 303 -14.49 -4.29 -1.88
C GLY A 303 -13.05 -3.78 -1.93
N SER A 304 -12.70 -2.87 -2.85
CA SER A 304 -11.40 -2.22 -2.92
C SER A 304 -11.43 -0.80 -2.36
N GLY A 305 -10.32 -0.36 -1.75
CA GLY A 305 -10.16 1.03 -1.34
C GLY A 305 -9.87 2.01 -2.48
N VAL A 306 -9.63 1.53 -3.70
CA VAL A 306 -9.33 2.39 -4.87
C VAL A 306 -10.41 3.45 -5.06
N ASN A 307 -11.68 3.04 -5.06
CA ASN A 307 -12.83 3.94 -5.26
C ASN A 307 -13.19 4.76 -4.00
N TRP A 308 -12.47 4.55 -2.90
CA TRP A 308 -12.48 5.43 -1.74
C TRP A 308 -11.33 6.44 -1.77
N VAL A 309 -10.18 6.09 -2.32
CA VAL A 309 -9.05 7.00 -2.51
C VAL A 309 -9.40 8.03 -3.60
N SER A 310 -9.82 7.58 -4.78
CA SER A 310 -10.34 8.44 -5.85
C SER A 310 -11.86 8.38 -5.89
N ILE A 311 -12.51 9.55 -5.79
CA ILE A 311 -13.97 9.67 -5.81
C ILE A 311 -14.43 10.08 -7.20
N ASN A 312 -15.31 9.24 -7.79
CA ASN A 312 -15.90 9.50 -9.09
C ASN A 312 -16.58 10.87 -9.17
N GLY A 313 -16.29 11.64 -10.23
CA GLY A 313 -16.86 12.95 -10.47
C GLY A 313 -16.37 14.07 -9.55
N GLN A 314 -15.42 13.76 -8.64
CA GLN A 314 -14.82 14.74 -7.71
C GLN A 314 -13.30 14.84 -7.87
N THR A 315 -12.61 13.71 -7.85
CA THR A 315 -11.14 13.67 -7.90
C THR A 315 -10.61 12.89 -9.11
N GLY A 316 -11.49 12.28 -9.88
CA GLY A 316 -11.18 11.48 -11.06
C GLY A 316 -12.44 10.90 -11.69
N GLU A 317 -12.26 10.06 -12.69
CA GLU A 317 -13.34 9.32 -13.36
C GLU A 317 -13.27 7.85 -12.96
N GLU A 318 -14.43 7.26 -12.72
CA GLU A 318 -14.60 5.85 -12.45
C GLU A 318 -15.55 5.26 -13.50
N VAL A 319 -15.19 4.11 -14.05
CA VAL A 319 -15.97 3.42 -15.08
C VAL A 319 -16.20 1.95 -14.71
N PRO A 320 -17.22 1.29 -15.30
CA PRO A 320 -17.46 -0.11 -15.05
C PRO A 320 -16.25 -0.99 -15.36
N LEU A 321 -16.00 -2.01 -14.52
CA LEU A 321 -14.89 -2.92 -14.67
C LEU A 321 -14.88 -3.58 -16.06
N GLY A 322 -13.77 -3.44 -16.76
CA GLY A 322 -13.53 -4.03 -18.08
C GLY A 322 -14.18 -3.26 -19.25
N ASP A 323 -14.93 -2.19 -19.01
CA ASP A 323 -15.46 -1.35 -20.09
C ASP A 323 -14.37 -0.42 -20.65
N VAL A 324 -13.58 -0.96 -21.58
CA VAL A 324 -12.48 -0.24 -22.23
C VAL A 324 -12.94 0.95 -23.07
N LYS A 325 -14.17 0.95 -23.58
CA LYS A 325 -14.72 2.08 -24.32
C LYS A 325 -15.09 3.23 -23.40
N ALA A 326 -15.74 2.93 -22.27
CA ALA A 326 -16.00 3.93 -21.24
C ALA A 326 -14.70 4.47 -20.67
N TYR A 327 -13.66 3.63 -20.49
CA TYR A 327 -12.35 4.03 -20.02
C TYR A 327 -11.69 5.05 -20.98
N ALA A 328 -11.70 4.76 -22.28
CA ALA A 328 -11.21 5.66 -23.32
C ALA A 328 -11.99 6.97 -23.36
N ALA A 329 -13.33 6.91 -23.26
CA ALA A 329 -14.18 8.10 -23.23
C ALA A 329 -13.92 9.00 -22.02
N ALA A 330 -13.65 8.41 -20.84
CA ALA A 330 -13.24 9.14 -19.63
C ALA A 330 -11.91 9.88 -19.83
N ILE A 331 -10.92 9.22 -20.43
CA ILE A 331 -9.63 9.84 -20.80
C ILE A 331 -9.86 11.02 -21.76
N ASP A 332 -10.60 10.81 -22.85
CA ASP A 332 -10.91 11.86 -23.83
C ASP A 332 -11.65 13.05 -23.21
N LYS A 333 -12.59 12.77 -22.30
CA LYS A 333 -13.34 13.79 -21.56
C LYS A 333 -12.40 14.68 -20.75
N LEU A 334 -11.46 14.10 -20.00
CA LEU A 334 -10.52 14.84 -19.17
C LEU A 334 -9.52 15.64 -20.00
N ILE A 335 -9.04 15.08 -21.13
CA ILE A 335 -8.12 15.80 -22.04
C ILE A 335 -8.80 17.00 -22.68
N LYS A 336 -10.08 16.87 -23.07
CA LYS A 336 -10.83 17.93 -23.76
C LYS A 336 -11.36 19.00 -22.81
N LYS A 337 -11.75 18.65 -21.58
CA LYS A 337 -12.38 19.56 -20.61
C LYS A 337 -11.35 20.04 -19.59
N LYS A 338 -10.55 21.07 -19.95
CA LYS A 338 -9.47 21.61 -19.10
C LYS A 338 -9.95 22.04 -17.71
N GLU A 339 -11.10 22.72 -17.61
CA GLU A 339 -11.65 23.16 -16.32
C GLU A 339 -11.96 21.97 -15.41
N LEU A 340 -12.56 20.91 -15.97
CA LEU A 340 -12.85 19.69 -15.22
C LEU A 340 -11.57 18.99 -14.76
N TYR A 341 -10.56 18.95 -15.64
CA TYR A 341 -9.24 18.41 -15.32
C TYR A 341 -8.63 19.14 -14.11
N TYR A 342 -8.53 20.47 -14.16
CA TYR A 342 -7.94 21.23 -13.06
C TYR A 342 -8.75 21.12 -11.76
N LYS A 343 -10.08 21.10 -11.86
CA LYS A 343 -10.95 20.85 -10.71
C LYS A 343 -10.61 19.52 -10.02
N TYR A 344 -10.50 18.44 -10.79
CA TYR A 344 -10.20 17.11 -10.23
C TYR A 344 -8.76 17.02 -9.72
N ALA A 345 -7.79 17.60 -10.41
CA ALA A 345 -6.40 17.64 -9.99
C ALA A 345 -6.23 18.34 -8.63
N SER A 346 -6.87 19.53 -8.45
CA SER A 346 -6.84 20.24 -7.16
C SER A 346 -7.52 19.44 -6.06
N ALA A 347 -8.75 19.02 -6.28
CA ALA A 347 -9.52 18.25 -5.28
C ALA A 347 -8.83 16.92 -4.92
N GLY A 348 -8.21 16.28 -5.92
CA GLY A 348 -7.43 15.06 -5.71
C GLY A 348 -6.23 15.30 -4.80
N LYS A 349 -5.43 16.31 -5.07
CA LYS A 349 -4.28 16.69 -4.26
C LYS A 349 -4.68 17.05 -2.83
N GLU A 350 -5.69 17.89 -2.66
CA GLU A 350 -6.23 18.28 -1.35
C GLU A 350 -6.65 17.05 -0.55
N ARG A 351 -7.41 16.14 -1.16
CA ARG A 351 -7.85 14.90 -0.53
C ARG A 351 -6.68 14.04 -0.06
N ILE A 352 -5.61 13.91 -0.86
CA ILE A 352 -4.44 13.13 -0.46
C ILE A 352 -3.74 13.79 0.74
N VAL A 353 -3.55 15.10 0.72
CA VAL A 353 -2.94 15.84 1.84
C VAL A 353 -3.77 15.71 3.11
N ASP A 354 -5.09 15.76 2.98
CA ASP A 354 -6.00 15.71 4.11
C ASP A 354 -6.20 14.33 4.72
N MET A 355 -6.07 13.26 3.92
CA MET A 355 -6.46 11.93 4.40
C MET A 355 -5.37 10.85 4.28
N PHE A 356 -4.46 10.96 3.32
CA PHE A 356 -3.65 9.83 2.87
C PHE A 356 -2.15 10.14 2.85
N THR A 357 -1.66 10.76 3.92
CA THR A 357 -0.22 10.94 4.15
C THR A 357 0.29 9.96 5.20
N SER A 358 1.57 9.61 5.12
CA SER A 358 2.22 8.73 6.10
C SER A 358 2.14 9.27 7.52
N GLU A 359 2.23 10.59 7.69
CA GLU A 359 2.09 11.23 9.00
C GLU A 359 0.70 11.03 9.59
N ARG A 360 -0.36 11.18 8.77
CA ARG A 360 -1.75 10.94 9.24
C ARG A 360 -1.98 9.47 9.55
N ALA A 361 -1.49 8.57 8.70
CA ALA A 361 -1.56 7.13 8.93
C ALA A 361 -0.88 6.74 10.26
N ASN A 362 0.31 7.26 10.51
CA ASN A 362 1.05 7.02 11.75
C ASN A 362 0.34 7.59 12.98
N ASN A 363 -0.13 8.83 12.92
CA ASN A 363 -0.84 9.46 14.03
C ASN A 363 -2.11 8.68 14.40
N GLU A 364 -2.88 8.22 13.41
CA GLU A 364 -4.07 7.41 13.67
C GLU A 364 -3.71 6.02 14.22
N ALA A 365 -2.66 5.38 13.66
CA ALA A 365 -2.16 4.11 14.17
C ALA A 365 -1.66 4.25 15.61
N GLU A 366 -0.87 5.28 15.94
CA GLU A 366 -0.40 5.54 17.30
C GLU A 366 -1.58 5.73 18.26
N ARG A 367 -2.56 6.54 17.90
CA ARG A 367 -3.76 6.80 18.70
C ARG A 367 -4.49 5.49 19.06
N VAL A 368 -4.66 4.62 18.07
CA VAL A 368 -5.36 3.35 18.24
C VAL A 368 -4.53 2.36 19.07
N LEU A 369 -3.21 2.27 18.82
CA LEU A 369 -2.30 1.37 19.53
C LEU A 369 -2.07 1.80 20.98
N LEU A 370 -1.96 3.10 21.27
CA LEU A 370 -1.86 3.62 22.62
C LEU A 370 -3.12 3.34 23.44
N GLY A 371 -4.27 3.17 22.80
CA GLY A 371 -5.51 2.77 23.46
C GLY A 371 -5.43 1.44 24.23
N PHE A 372 -4.45 0.58 23.91
CA PHE A 372 -4.18 -0.63 24.72
C PHE A 372 -3.52 -0.34 26.07
N PHE A 373 -2.95 0.85 26.25
CA PHE A 373 -2.16 1.23 27.41
C PHE A 373 -2.68 2.53 28.04
N PRO A 374 -3.93 2.56 28.56
CA PRO A 374 -4.47 3.76 29.16
C PRO A 374 -3.59 4.21 30.34
N GLU A 375 -3.28 5.50 30.40
CA GLU A 375 -2.59 6.07 31.55
C GLU A 375 -3.42 5.76 32.83
N LYS A 376 -2.77 5.19 33.83
CA LYS A 376 -3.40 5.08 35.14
C LYS A 376 -3.69 6.50 35.63
N THR A 377 -4.92 6.94 35.55
CA THR A 377 -5.36 8.18 36.20
C THR A 377 -4.96 8.03 37.66
N SER A 378 -3.97 8.81 38.07
CA SER A 378 -3.63 8.97 39.51
C SER A 378 -4.86 9.55 40.19
N GLY A 379 -5.61 8.68 40.86
CA GLY A 379 -6.79 9.08 41.62
C GLY A 379 -6.40 10.15 42.61
N LYS A 380 -6.68 11.41 42.33
CA LYS A 380 -6.78 12.42 43.35
C LYS A 380 -7.91 12.01 44.27
N LYS A 381 -7.57 11.37 45.40
CA LYS A 381 -8.48 11.24 46.52
C LYS A 381 -8.93 12.66 46.90
N SER A 382 -10.13 13.00 46.56
CA SER A 382 -10.77 14.20 47.14
C SER A 382 -10.91 13.98 48.64
N ASN A 383 -10.02 14.57 49.42
CA ASN A 383 -10.19 14.74 50.84
C ASN A 383 -11.44 15.64 51.04
N LYS A 384 -12.60 15.04 51.16
CA LYS A 384 -13.74 15.73 51.83
C LYS A 384 -13.34 15.91 53.29
N ARG A 385 -12.77 17.08 53.61
CA ARG A 385 -12.76 17.55 54.99
C ARG A 385 -14.23 17.86 55.38
N ASN A 386 -14.79 17.03 56.23
CA ASN A 386 -15.96 17.38 56.98
C ASN A 386 -15.60 18.57 57.85
N ILE A 387 -16.26 19.70 57.63
CA ILE A 387 -16.28 20.80 58.58
C ILE A 387 -17.65 20.67 59.30
N VAL A 388 -17.54 20.48 60.63
CA VAL A 388 -18.63 20.50 61.63
C VAL A 388 -19.22 21.89 61.70
#